data_4ad9780bf3338958d5c0e68b682dff4a
#
_entry.id   4ad9780bf3338958d5c0e68b682dff4a
#
_cell.length_a   1.000
_cell.length_b   1.000
_cell.length_c   1.000
_cell.angle_alpha   90.00
_cell.angle_beta   90.00
_cell.angle_gamma   90.00
#
_symmetry.space_group_name_H-M   'P 1'
#
loop_
_entity.id
_entity.type
_entity.pdbx_description
1 polymer ?
#
loop_
_entity_poly.entity_id
_entity_poly.type
_entity_poly.pdbx_seq_one_letter_code
_entity_poly.pdbx_strand_id
1 'polypeptide(L)'
;MRKLIAILCAAIFAHSASATDLNSLILEQMRKMPSGGKYSVSHFAKIKLESAAHFESGKFFVIPTAPYPSFCSGATYIVFIKTIEALRDSGQLKLDFATLNQLVIRDQHDGEGIWGRWNANGPGTGRLFHELGLGRNFTDFAQAQPGDFMKIFWNQNVGRSEHGHSVIFLGTTNHPDGEYVRFWSSNIPNGYGEKEVPRSKIAYAIFSRLEIPANLTRIHDVPVVDAYLASLLRKKSNFTEATKKCGI
;
A
#
# COMPACT_ATOMS: atom_id res chain seq x y z
N MET A 1 -18.68 19.62 68.15
CA MET A 1 -18.55 18.45 67.27
C MET A 1 -18.42 18.96 65.83
N ARG A 2 -17.19 19.00 65.28
CA ARG A 2 -16.93 19.39 63.89
C ARG A 2 -16.87 18.14 63.03
N LYS A 3 -17.77 18.01 62.03
CA LYS A 3 -17.78 16.89 61.07
C LYS A 3 -16.76 17.21 59.97
N LEU A 4 -15.68 16.44 59.84
CA LEU A 4 -14.78 16.42 58.70
C LEU A 4 -15.51 15.70 57.55
N ILE A 5 -15.67 16.39 56.42
CA ILE A 5 -16.09 15.81 55.14
C ILE A 5 -14.82 15.48 54.38
N ALA A 6 -14.52 14.20 54.22
CA ALA A 6 -13.44 13.75 53.36
C ALA A 6 -13.93 13.74 51.88
N ILE A 7 -13.37 14.61 51.06
CA ILE A 7 -13.59 14.61 49.61
C ILE A 7 -12.66 13.58 48.97
N LEU A 8 -13.22 12.48 48.50
CA LEU A 8 -12.49 11.43 47.75
C LEU A 8 -12.32 11.92 46.29
N CYS A 9 -11.16 12.44 45.92
CA CYS A 9 -10.85 12.71 44.53
C CYS A 9 -10.53 11.41 43.80
N ALA A 10 -11.47 10.89 43.03
CA ALA A 10 -11.22 9.80 42.09
C ALA A 10 -10.45 10.34 40.89
N ALA A 11 -9.16 10.02 40.80
CA ALA A 11 -8.35 10.29 39.62
C ALA A 11 -8.80 9.37 38.49
N ILE A 12 -9.50 9.92 37.51
CA ILE A 12 -9.83 9.23 36.27
C ILE A 12 -8.55 9.17 35.43
N PHE A 13 -7.86 8.04 35.44
CA PHE A 13 -6.81 7.74 34.47
C PHE A 13 -7.47 7.52 33.11
N ALA A 14 -7.51 8.59 32.30
CA ALA A 14 -7.80 8.45 30.88
C ALA A 14 -6.65 7.65 30.25
N HIS A 15 -6.87 6.37 29.95
CA HIS A 15 -6.00 5.61 29.09
C HIS A 15 -6.10 6.23 27.69
N SER A 16 -5.13 7.05 27.30
CA SER A 16 -4.92 7.43 25.91
C SER A 16 -4.56 6.15 25.18
N ALA A 17 -5.49 5.59 24.39
CA ALA A 17 -5.16 4.54 23.45
C ALA A 17 -4.03 5.09 22.57
N SER A 18 -2.86 4.46 22.64
CA SER A 18 -1.73 4.78 21.76
C SER A 18 -2.22 4.67 20.33
N ALA A 19 -2.05 5.72 19.53
CA ALA A 19 -2.35 5.65 18.11
C ALA A 19 -1.55 4.49 17.53
N THR A 20 -2.24 3.57 16.84
CA THR A 20 -1.59 2.42 16.21
C THR A 20 -0.58 2.93 15.20
N ASP A 21 0.67 2.53 15.34
CA ASP A 21 1.68 2.77 14.32
C ASP A 21 1.33 1.93 13.07
N LEU A 22 0.80 2.60 12.06
CA LEU A 22 0.32 1.94 10.84
C LEU A 22 1.45 1.25 10.07
N ASN A 23 2.66 1.77 10.11
CA ASN A 23 3.80 1.10 9.50
C ASN A 23 4.12 -0.23 10.20
N SER A 24 4.09 -0.26 11.53
CA SER A 24 4.24 -1.50 12.29
C SER A 24 3.13 -2.51 11.96
N LEU A 25 1.89 -2.07 11.79
CA LEU A 25 0.79 -2.93 11.39
C LEU A 25 0.97 -3.47 9.96
N ILE A 26 1.40 -2.63 9.01
CA ILE A 26 1.73 -3.05 7.64
C ILE A 26 2.80 -4.15 7.66
N LEU A 27 3.87 -3.95 8.43
CA LEU A 27 4.93 -4.95 8.59
C LEU A 27 4.43 -6.24 9.23
N GLU A 28 3.51 -6.16 10.19
CA GLU A 28 2.87 -7.33 10.78
C GLU A 28 2.06 -8.11 9.73
N GLN A 29 1.24 -7.43 8.94
CA GLN A 29 0.47 -8.08 7.87
C GLN A 29 1.37 -8.65 6.77
N MET A 30 2.46 -7.96 6.42
CA MET A 30 3.47 -8.44 5.49
C MET A 30 4.12 -9.75 5.99
N ARG A 31 4.47 -9.86 7.27
CA ARG A 31 5.05 -11.09 7.85
C ARG A 31 4.09 -12.28 7.83
N LYS A 32 2.78 -12.04 7.79
CA LYS A 32 1.74 -13.07 7.66
C LYS A 32 1.54 -13.54 6.21
N MET A 33 2.19 -12.89 5.24
CA MET A 33 2.14 -13.30 3.85
C MET A 33 2.96 -14.59 3.65
N PRO A 34 2.55 -15.45 2.69
CA PRO A 34 3.35 -16.63 2.34
C PRO A 34 4.69 -16.24 1.73
N SER A 35 5.60 -17.21 1.59
CA SER A 35 6.87 -17.04 0.90
C SER A 35 6.92 -17.82 -0.41
N GLY A 36 7.66 -17.34 -1.40
CA GLY A 36 7.83 -18.01 -2.69
C GLY A 36 6.62 -17.88 -3.61
N GLY A 37 6.22 -18.94 -4.28
CA GLY A 37 5.01 -19.02 -5.14
C GLY A 37 5.21 -18.56 -6.58
N LYS A 38 6.42 -18.23 -7.00
CA LYS A 38 6.80 -17.75 -8.34
C LYS A 38 6.21 -16.38 -8.68
N TYR A 39 6.94 -15.64 -9.48
CA TYR A 39 6.47 -14.37 -10.06
C TYR A 39 5.80 -14.61 -11.42
N SER A 40 4.64 -14.00 -11.64
CA SER A 40 3.98 -13.99 -12.96
C SER A 40 2.98 -12.83 -13.06
N VAL A 41 2.93 -12.22 -14.24
CA VAL A 41 1.90 -11.23 -14.63
C VAL A 41 0.87 -11.83 -15.60
N SER A 42 0.81 -13.15 -15.71
CA SER A 42 -0.13 -13.86 -16.59
C SER A 42 -1.58 -13.61 -16.19
N HIS A 43 -2.50 -13.89 -17.13
CA HIS A 43 -3.93 -13.87 -16.86
C HIS A 43 -4.31 -14.80 -15.68
N PHE A 44 -3.65 -15.97 -15.58
CA PHE A 44 -3.86 -16.88 -14.47
C PHE A 44 -3.48 -16.25 -13.11
N ALA A 45 -2.36 -15.50 -13.05
CA ALA A 45 -1.97 -14.79 -11.83
C ALA A 45 -2.98 -13.69 -11.45
N LYS A 46 -3.59 -13.02 -12.43
CA LYS A 46 -4.66 -12.05 -12.21
C LYS A 46 -5.91 -12.71 -11.62
N ILE A 47 -6.40 -13.80 -12.19
CA ILE A 47 -7.54 -14.57 -11.66
C ILE A 47 -7.25 -15.02 -10.22
N LYS A 48 -6.04 -15.49 -9.93
CA LYS A 48 -5.65 -15.88 -8.57
C LYS A 48 -5.67 -14.68 -7.60
N LEU A 49 -5.25 -13.53 -8.05
CA LEU A 49 -5.29 -12.30 -7.25
C LEU A 49 -6.74 -11.85 -6.99
N GLU A 50 -7.62 -11.92 -7.98
CA GLU A 50 -9.04 -11.61 -7.83
C GLU A 50 -9.71 -12.48 -6.76
N SER A 51 -9.33 -13.75 -6.66
CA SER A 51 -9.82 -14.65 -5.61
C SER A 51 -9.29 -14.35 -4.20
N ALA A 52 -8.24 -13.50 -4.08
CA ALA A 52 -7.62 -13.20 -2.80
C ALA A 52 -8.43 -12.25 -1.90
N ALA A 53 -9.36 -11.48 -2.48
CA ALA A 53 -10.20 -10.54 -1.75
C ALA A 53 -11.64 -10.63 -2.25
N HIS A 54 -12.56 -11.06 -1.38
CA HIS A 54 -13.95 -11.27 -1.76
C HIS A 54 -14.91 -11.07 -0.59
N PHE A 55 -16.20 -11.04 -0.89
CA PHE A 55 -17.27 -11.08 0.10
C PHE A 55 -17.90 -12.46 0.17
N GLU A 56 -18.09 -12.95 1.39
CA GLU A 56 -18.86 -14.15 1.66
C GLU A 56 -19.76 -13.90 2.88
N SER A 57 -21.05 -14.18 2.73
CA SER A 57 -22.05 -14.00 3.82
C SER A 57 -21.99 -12.61 4.49
N GLY A 58 -21.77 -11.55 3.70
CA GLY A 58 -21.69 -10.16 4.18
C GLY A 58 -20.38 -9.78 4.87
N LYS A 59 -19.40 -10.68 4.93
CA LYS A 59 -18.06 -10.39 5.46
C LYS A 59 -17.05 -10.26 4.33
N PHE A 60 -16.09 -9.37 4.54
CA PHE A 60 -14.94 -9.20 3.65
C PHE A 60 -13.80 -10.12 4.11
N PHE A 61 -13.28 -10.91 3.18
CA PHE A 61 -12.18 -11.84 3.42
C PHE A 61 -11.00 -11.50 2.53
N VAL A 62 -9.80 -11.59 3.13
CA VAL A 62 -8.53 -11.49 2.41
C VAL A 62 -7.71 -12.74 2.69
N ILE A 63 -7.44 -13.51 1.63
CA ILE A 63 -6.72 -14.78 1.71
C ILE A 63 -5.32 -14.61 1.12
N PRO A 64 -4.26 -14.44 1.93
CA PRO A 64 -2.92 -14.12 1.44
C PRO A 64 -2.29 -15.23 0.59
N THR A 65 -2.72 -16.49 0.78
CA THR A 65 -2.21 -17.66 0.05
C THR A 65 -2.84 -17.85 -1.32
N ALA A 66 -3.97 -17.17 -1.62
CA ALA A 66 -4.67 -17.32 -2.89
C ALA A 66 -3.86 -16.86 -4.11
N PRO A 67 -3.11 -15.74 -4.10
CA PRO A 67 -2.39 -15.24 -5.26
C PRO A 67 -1.06 -15.96 -5.50
N TYR A 68 -1.13 -17.20 -5.99
CA TYR A 68 -0.03 -18.01 -6.44
C TYR A 68 -0.23 -18.44 -7.90
N PRO A 69 0.60 -18.06 -8.88
CA PRO A 69 1.72 -17.12 -8.78
C PRO A 69 1.25 -15.68 -8.53
N SER A 70 2.17 -14.80 -8.19
CA SER A 70 1.89 -13.42 -7.82
C SER A 70 2.74 -12.41 -8.59
N PHE A 71 2.40 -11.12 -8.48
CA PHE A 71 3.18 -10.00 -9.01
C PHE A 71 3.22 -8.82 -8.03
N CYS A 72 4.13 -7.90 -8.25
CA CYS A 72 4.52 -6.91 -7.25
C CYS A 72 3.37 -6.03 -6.73
N SER A 73 2.57 -5.43 -7.60
CA SER A 73 1.44 -4.59 -7.19
C SER A 73 0.36 -5.38 -6.48
N GLY A 74 0.09 -6.62 -6.92
CA GLY A 74 -0.83 -7.52 -6.23
C GLY A 74 -0.36 -7.89 -4.82
N ALA A 75 0.93 -8.20 -4.67
CA ALA A 75 1.52 -8.52 -3.37
C ALA A 75 1.36 -7.38 -2.36
N THR A 76 1.76 -6.17 -2.75
CA THR A 76 1.65 -4.99 -1.88
C THR A 76 0.20 -4.59 -1.61
N TYR A 77 -0.69 -4.79 -2.58
CA TYR A 77 -2.12 -4.53 -2.40
C TYR A 77 -2.76 -5.49 -1.39
N ILE A 78 -2.43 -6.78 -1.43
CA ILE A 78 -2.94 -7.73 -0.42
C ILE A 78 -2.50 -7.32 0.99
N VAL A 79 -1.26 -6.88 1.17
CA VAL A 79 -0.81 -6.37 2.48
C VAL A 79 -1.60 -5.11 2.88
N PHE A 80 -1.84 -4.20 1.93
CA PHE A 80 -2.65 -3.00 2.18
C PHE A 80 -4.06 -3.36 2.66
N ILE A 81 -4.81 -4.19 1.92
CA ILE A 81 -6.19 -4.55 2.29
C ILE A 81 -6.25 -5.40 3.56
N LYS A 82 -5.23 -6.23 3.84
CA LYS A 82 -5.12 -6.92 5.14
C LYS A 82 -4.88 -5.96 6.29
N THR A 83 -4.15 -4.88 6.06
CA THR A 83 -3.99 -3.81 7.06
C THR A 83 -5.33 -3.14 7.35
N ILE A 84 -6.12 -2.86 6.30
CA ILE A 84 -7.47 -2.30 6.44
C ILE A 84 -8.40 -3.27 7.18
N GLU A 85 -8.36 -4.57 6.86
CA GLU A 85 -9.11 -5.61 7.55
C GLU A 85 -8.75 -5.65 9.05
N ALA A 86 -7.46 -5.68 9.40
CA ALA A 86 -7.01 -5.72 10.79
C ALA A 86 -7.47 -4.48 11.60
N LEU A 87 -7.45 -3.29 10.99
CA LEU A 87 -7.97 -2.06 11.62
C LEU A 87 -9.49 -2.14 11.86
N ARG A 88 -10.23 -2.75 10.94
CA ARG A 88 -11.68 -2.96 11.10
C ARG A 88 -11.99 -3.96 12.20
N ASP A 89 -11.31 -5.09 12.20
CA ASP A 89 -11.51 -6.18 13.17
C ASP A 89 -11.17 -5.74 14.60
N SER A 90 -10.18 -4.84 14.75
CA SER A 90 -9.87 -4.21 16.04
C SER A 90 -10.80 -3.05 16.43
N GLY A 91 -11.76 -2.67 15.56
CA GLY A 91 -12.67 -1.55 15.79
C GLY A 91 -12.07 -0.16 15.60
N GLN A 92 -10.80 -0.07 15.14
CA GLN A 92 -10.11 1.21 14.92
C GLN A 92 -10.53 1.90 13.61
N LEU A 93 -11.11 1.16 12.67
CA LEU A 93 -11.58 1.66 11.39
C LEU A 93 -13.01 1.19 11.12
N LYS A 94 -13.89 2.12 10.77
CA LYS A 94 -15.24 1.82 10.32
C LYS A 94 -15.37 2.20 8.85
N LEU A 95 -15.68 1.23 8.01
CA LEU A 95 -15.99 1.42 6.60
C LEU A 95 -17.34 0.77 6.30
N ASP A 96 -18.13 1.44 5.48
CA ASP A 96 -19.38 0.88 4.98
C ASP A 96 -19.14 -0.18 3.90
N PHE A 97 -20.21 -0.92 3.58
CA PHE A 97 -20.14 -1.98 2.58
C PHE A 97 -19.75 -1.45 1.18
N ALA A 98 -20.21 -0.25 0.80
CA ALA A 98 -19.92 0.33 -0.49
C ALA A 98 -18.41 0.61 -0.63
N THR A 99 -17.78 1.19 0.39
CA THR A 99 -16.33 1.44 0.43
C THR A 99 -15.54 0.13 0.44
N LEU A 100 -15.95 -0.87 1.25
CA LEU A 100 -15.29 -2.17 1.26
C LEU A 100 -15.37 -2.88 -0.09
N ASN A 101 -16.48 -2.73 -0.80
CA ASN A 101 -16.65 -3.30 -2.13
C ASN A 101 -15.71 -2.68 -3.17
N GLN A 102 -15.21 -1.47 -2.95
CA GLN A 102 -14.17 -0.85 -3.78
C GLN A 102 -12.77 -1.44 -3.57
N LEU A 103 -12.54 -2.13 -2.45
CA LEU A 103 -11.27 -2.84 -2.20
C LEU A 103 -11.18 -4.19 -2.92
N VAL A 104 -12.31 -4.75 -3.36
CA VAL A 104 -12.34 -6.04 -4.08
C VAL A 104 -11.65 -5.89 -5.43
N ILE A 105 -10.75 -6.83 -5.70
CA ILE A 105 -10.06 -6.91 -7.00
C ILE A 105 -11.00 -7.55 -8.02
N ARG A 106 -11.13 -6.88 -9.14
CA ARG A 106 -11.88 -7.34 -10.33
C ARG A 106 -11.05 -7.03 -11.57
N ASP A 107 -11.64 -7.10 -12.73
CA ASP A 107 -11.01 -6.70 -14.00
C ASP A 107 -11.02 -5.16 -14.21
N GLN A 108 -10.68 -4.40 -13.14
CA GLN A 108 -10.54 -2.95 -13.24
C GLN A 108 -9.34 -2.60 -14.13
N HIS A 109 -9.55 -1.69 -15.06
CA HIS A 109 -8.48 -1.12 -15.88
C HIS A 109 -7.61 -0.15 -15.06
N ASP A 110 -6.41 0.15 -15.56
CA ASP A 110 -5.52 1.15 -14.95
C ASP A 110 -6.25 2.47 -14.70
N GLY A 111 -6.17 2.97 -13.48
CA GLY A 111 -6.86 4.18 -13.03
C GLY A 111 -8.29 3.99 -12.53
N GLU A 112 -8.91 2.82 -12.69
CA GLU A 112 -10.28 2.55 -12.29
C GLU A 112 -10.38 2.04 -10.85
N GLY A 113 -11.23 2.66 -10.03
CA GLY A 113 -11.44 2.30 -8.65
C GLY A 113 -10.16 2.35 -7.80
N ILE A 114 -10.11 1.62 -6.71
CA ILE A 114 -8.93 1.55 -5.83
C ILE A 114 -7.87 0.64 -6.44
N TRP A 115 -8.24 -0.57 -6.85
CA TRP A 115 -7.30 -1.53 -7.41
C TRP A 115 -6.66 -1.04 -8.72
N GLY A 116 -7.44 -0.54 -9.66
CA GLY A 116 -6.90 -0.06 -10.93
C GLY A 116 -5.97 1.14 -10.79
N ARG A 117 -6.18 2.01 -9.77
CA ARG A 117 -5.21 3.06 -9.41
C ARG A 117 -3.95 2.45 -8.82
N TRP A 118 -4.08 1.54 -7.85
CA TRP A 118 -2.94 0.90 -7.20
C TRP A 118 -2.02 0.19 -8.19
N ASN A 119 -2.61 -0.56 -9.12
CA ASN A 119 -1.91 -1.39 -10.09
C ASN A 119 -1.36 -0.62 -11.29
N ALA A 120 -1.84 0.61 -11.54
CA ALA A 120 -1.51 1.37 -12.73
C ALA A 120 0.00 1.56 -12.93
N ASN A 121 0.41 1.63 -14.20
CA ASN A 121 1.72 2.12 -14.57
C ASN A 121 1.97 3.53 -14.01
N GLY A 122 3.22 3.94 -13.92
CA GLY A 122 3.59 5.22 -13.33
C GLY A 122 3.44 5.20 -11.80
N PRO A 123 2.98 6.31 -11.21
CA PRO A 123 2.94 6.47 -9.76
C PRO A 123 1.63 5.95 -9.12
N GLY A 124 1.04 4.85 -9.63
CA GLY A 124 -0.31 4.39 -9.27
C GLY A 124 -0.66 4.51 -7.79
N THR A 125 0.10 3.82 -6.90
CA THR A 125 -0.10 3.88 -5.44
C THR A 125 0.02 5.31 -4.90
N GLY A 126 1.06 6.07 -5.30
CA GLY A 126 1.24 7.45 -4.87
C GLY A 126 0.09 8.37 -5.30
N ARG A 127 -0.42 8.17 -6.52
CA ARG A 127 -1.58 8.91 -7.02
C ARG A 127 -2.85 8.60 -6.21
N LEU A 128 -3.10 7.33 -5.90
CA LEU A 128 -4.22 6.91 -5.04
C LEU A 128 -4.13 7.56 -3.66
N PHE A 129 -2.95 7.54 -3.04
CA PHE A 129 -2.74 8.14 -1.72
C PHE A 129 -3.03 9.64 -1.73
N HIS A 130 -2.58 10.35 -2.76
CA HIS A 130 -2.84 11.78 -2.91
C HIS A 130 -4.33 12.08 -3.14
N GLU A 131 -4.98 11.39 -4.09
CA GLU A 131 -6.38 11.62 -4.43
C GLU A 131 -7.31 11.43 -3.24
N LEU A 132 -7.11 10.36 -2.49
CA LEU A 132 -7.96 10.06 -1.35
C LEU A 132 -7.47 10.74 -0.06
N GLY A 133 -6.25 11.27 -0.03
CA GLY A 133 -5.65 11.80 1.19
C GLY A 133 -5.40 10.70 2.23
N LEU A 134 -4.93 9.52 1.79
CA LEU A 134 -4.66 8.39 2.67
C LEU A 134 -3.44 8.61 3.58
N GLY A 135 -2.63 9.61 3.27
CA GLY A 135 -1.41 9.96 3.95
C GLY A 135 -0.52 10.82 3.05
N ARG A 136 0.78 10.72 3.21
CA ARG A 136 1.74 11.55 2.47
C ARG A 136 2.59 10.74 1.50
N ASN A 137 2.95 11.40 0.40
CA ASN A 137 3.94 10.92 -0.55
C ASN A 137 5.22 11.74 -0.45
N PHE A 138 6.36 11.12 -0.75
CA PHE A 138 7.67 11.78 -0.78
C PHE A 138 8.66 10.95 -1.60
N THR A 139 9.83 11.54 -1.91
CA THR A 139 10.88 10.89 -2.73
C THR A 139 12.20 10.71 -1.97
N ASP A 140 12.34 11.37 -0.83
CA ASP A 140 13.56 11.36 -0.03
C ASP A 140 13.68 10.08 0.79
N PHE A 141 14.72 9.29 0.55
CA PHE A 141 15.03 8.07 1.28
C PHE A 141 15.33 8.30 2.76
N ALA A 142 15.81 9.49 3.13
CA ALA A 142 16.07 9.83 4.53
C ALA A 142 14.78 9.93 5.38
N GLN A 143 13.64 10.17 4.73
CA GLN A 143 12.33 10.21 5.38
C GLN A 143 11.65 8.84 5.44
N ALA A 144 12.14 7.87 4.66
CA ALA A 144 11.52 6.57 4.52
C ALA A 144 11.67 5.73 5.80
N GLN A 145 10.61 5.04 6.15
CA GLN A 145 10.56 4.14 7.30
C GLN A 145 10.10 2.74 6.86
N PRO A 146 10.58 1.67 7.52
CA PRO A 146 10.05 0.34 7.27
C PRO A 146 8.52 0.34 7.37
N GLY A 147 7.86 -0.30 6.38
CA GLY A 147 6.40 -0.31 6.25
C GLY A 147 5.83 0.72 5.26
N ASP A 148 6.60 1.70 4.79
CA ASP A 148 6.16 2.58 3.71
C ASP A 148 5.97 1.77 2.42
N PHE A 149 4.89 2.03 1.69
CA PHE A 149 4.76 1.55 0.33
C PHE A 149 5.70 2.35 -0.58
N MET A 150 6.36 1.67 -1.51
CA MET A 150 7.34 2.30 -2.38
C MET A 150 7.14 1.84 -3.82
N LYS A 151 7.03 2.79 -4.74
CA LYS A 151 7.14 2.55 -6.17
C LYS A 151 8.57 2.81 -6.62
N ILE A 152 9.22 1.78 -7.13
CA ILE A 152 10.55 1.86 -7.75
C ILE A 152 10.39 2.04 -9.25
N PHE A 153 11.19 2.93 -9.84
CA PHE A 153 11.43 3.03 -11.28
C PHE A 153 12.88 2.63 -11.55
N TRP A 154 13.08 1.52 -12.28
CA TRP A 154 14.42 1.02 -12.61
C TRP A 154 15.10 1.83 -13.70
N ASN A 155 14.33 2.59 -14.48
CA ASN A 155 14.81 3.51 -15.49
C ASN A 155 14.08 4.86 -15.39
N GLN A 156 14.47 5.82 -16.24
CA GLN A 156 13.91 7.18 -16.22
C GLN A 156 12.52 7.30 -16.88
N ASN A 157 11.98 6.21 -17.44
CA ASN A 157 10.65 6.24 -18.05
C ASN A 157 9.56 6.13 -16.97
N VAL A 158 8.48 6.89 -17.17
CA VAL A 158 7.24 6.79 -16.41
C VAL A 158 6.11 6.50 -17.39
N GLY A 159 5.25 5.54 -17.08
CA GLY A 159 4.18 5.09 -17.94
C GLY A 159 4.66 4.12 -19.02
N ARG A 160 4.36 4.39 -20.30
CA ARG A 160 4.78 3.50 -21.38
C ARG A 160 6.29 3.27 -21.38
N SER A 161 6.70 2.00 -21.37
CA SER A 161 8.10 1.54 -21.32
C SER A 161 8.79 1.78 -19.97
N GLU A 162 8.04 2.05 -18.92
CA GLU A 162 8.61 1.98 -17.58
C GLU A 162 8.93 0.53 -17.21
N HIS A 163 9.97 0.39 -16.40
CA HIS A 163 10.18 -0.85 -15.65
C HIS A 163 9.96 -0.47 -14.19
N GLY A 164 8.75 -0.69 -13.70
CA GLY A 164 8.35 -0.33 -12.35
C GLY A 164 8.29 -1.54 -11.42
N HIS A 165 8.36 -1.28 -10.12
CA HIS A 165 8.20 -2.30 -9.09
C HIS A 165 7.50 -1.71 -7.87
N SER A 166 6.44 -2.36 -7.40
CA SER A 166 5.73 -1.98 -6.19
C SER A 166 6.21 -2.83 -5.02
N VAL A 167 6.66 -2.20 -3.94
CA VAL A 167 7.30 -2.89 -2.81
C VAL A 167 6.87 -2.27 -1.47
N ILE A 168 7.15 -2.98 -0.38
CA ILE A 168 7.12 -2.44 0.99
C ILE A 168 8.58 -2.22 1.39
N PHE A 169 8.93 -0.99 1.72
CA PHE A 169 10.27 -0.61 2.14
C PHE A 169 10.60 -1.20 3.52
N LEU A 170 11.82 -1.72 3.68
CA LEU A 170 12.29 -2.35 4.91
C LEU A 170 13.53 -1.66 5.52
N GLY A 171 14.10 -0.70 4.79
CA GLY A 171 15.29 0.01 5.23
C GLY A 171 16.40 0.04 4.20
N THR A 172 17.52 0.65 4.60
CA THR A 172 18.76 0.64 3.84
C THR A 172 19.86 -0.04 4.64
N THR A 173 20.86 -0.60 3.95
CA THR A 173 22.04 -1.22 4.52
C THR A 173 23.28 -0.69 3.78
N ASN A 174 24.40 -0.56 4.50
CA ASN A 174 25.65 -0.17 3.90
C ASN A 174 26.53 -1.40 3.69
N HIS A 175 26.95 -1.63 2.45
CA HIS A 175 27.92 -2.65 2.04
C HIS A 175 29.23 -1.98 1.62
N PRO A 176 30.35 -2.72 1.50
CA PRO A 176 31.61 -2.15 1.05
C PRO A 176 31.57 -1.44 -0.32
N ASP A 177 30.63 -1.85 -1.17
CA ASP A 177 30.41 -1.32 -2.54
C ASP A 177 29.28 -0.29 -2.63
N GLY A 178 28.68 0.11 -1.50
CA GLY A 178 27.69 1.19 -1.43
C GLY A 178 26.44 0.90 -0.60
N GLU A 179 25.49 1.81 -0.69
CA GLU A 179 24.21 1.69 -0.04
C GLU A 179 23.28 0.76 -0.81
N TYR A 180 22.54 -0.09 -0.09
CA TYR A 180 21.53 -1.00 -0.61
C TYR A 180 20.16 -0.69 -0.01
N VAL A 181 19.11 -0.96 -0.79
CA VAL A 181 17.73 -0.81 -0.38
C VAL A 181 17.12 -2.19 -0.19
N ARG A 182 16.60 -2.44 1.01
CA ARG A 182 15.86 -3.66 1.35
C ARG A 182 14.36 -3.41 1.24
N PHE A 183 13.65 -4.36 0.64
CA PHE A 183 12.20 -4.31 0.49
C PHE A 183 11.60 -5.71 0.41
N TRP A 184 10.28 -5.78 0.62
CA TRP A 184 9.48 -6.97 0.40
C TRP A 184 8.50 -6.75 -0.76
N SER A 185 8.29 -7.80 -1.56
CA SER A 185 7.31 -7.81 -2.65
C SER A 185 7.13 -9.21 -3.21
N SER A 186 6.40 -9.37 -4.33
CA SER A 186 6.57 -10.50 -5.23
C SER A 186 7.69 -10.17 -6.22
N ASN A 187 8.77 -10.94 -6.18
CA ASN A 187 10.03 -10.69 -6.88
C ASN A 187 10.32 -11.77 -7.93
N ILE A 188 10.86 -11.36 -9.08
CA ILE A 188 11.35 -12.30 -10.12
C ILE A 188 12.61 -13.01 -9.61
N PRO A 189 12.69 -14.36 -9.77
CA PRO A 189 11.67 -15.31 -10.24
C PRO A 189 10.80 -15.90 -9.12
N ASN A 190 11.11 -15.63 -7.86
CA ASN A 190 10.73 -16.43 -6.70
C ASN A 190 9.33 -16.16 -6.14
N GLY A 191 8.71 -15.03 -6.49
CA GLY A 191 7.44 -14.62 -5.89
C GLY A 191 7.64 -13.84 -4.58
N TYR A 192 6.80 -14.12 -3.57
CA TYR A 192 6.81 -13.38 -2.29
C TYR A 192 8.13 -13.55 -1.52
N GLY A 193 8.69 -12.44 -1.10
CA GLY A 193 9.90 -12.43 -0.27
C GLY A 193 10.60 -11.09 -0.21
N GLU A 194 11.60 -11.03 0.66
CA GLU A 194 12.49 -9.89 0.76
C GLU A 194 13.52 -9.91 -0.37
N LYS A 195 13.97 -8.73 -0.75
CA LYS A 195 15.05 -8.52 -1.70
C LYS A 195 15.84 -7.30 -1.30
N GLU A 196 17.12 -7.31 -1.66
CA GLU A 196 18.04 -6.20 -1.49
C GLU A 196 18.67 -5.86 -2.84
N VAL A 197 18.80 -4.57 -3.13
CA VAL A 197 19.40 -4.09 -4.38
C VAL A 197 20.26 -2.86 -4.13
N PRO A 198 21.37 -2.65 -4.88
CA PRO A 198 22.11 -1.41 -4.80
C PRO A 198 21.21 -0.19 -5.02
N ARG A 199 21.34 0.82 -4.17
CA ARG A 199 20.60 2.09 -4.30
C ARG A 199 20.82 2.74 -5.66
N SER A 200 22.01 2.60 -6.22
CA SER A 200 22.40 3.14 -7.54
C SER A 200 21.63 2.53 -8.72
N LYS A 201 20.98 1.38 -8.55
CA LYS A 201 20.11 0.77 -9.57
C LYS A 201 18.71 1.38 -9.62
N ILE A 202 18.33 2.16 -8.62
CA ILE A 202 17.01 2.80 -8.53
C ILE A 202 17.11 4.18 -9.15
N ALA A 203 16.54 4.36 -10.35
CA ALA A 203 16.53 5.67 -11.00
C ALA A 203 15.68 6.67 -10.22
N TYR A 204 14.45 6.27 -9.85
CA TYR A 204 13.53 7.07 -9.06
C TYR A 204 12.73 6.19 -8.09
N ALA A 205 12.28 6.80 -6.99
CA ALA A 205 11.33 6.19 -6.07
C ALA A 205 10.28 7.20 -5.60
N ILE A 206 9.05 6.71 -5.40
CA ILE A 206 7.98 7.42 -4.71
C ILE A 206 7.56 6.56 -3.53
N PHE A 207 7.64 7.13 -2.34
CA PHE A 207 7.14 6.53 -1.10
C PHE A 207 5.73 7.02 -0.81
N SER A 208 4.91 6.15 -0.24
CA SER A 208 3.56 6.45 0.22
C SER A 208 3.39 5.92 1.64
N ARG A 209 3.27 6.80 2.62
CA ARG A 209 3.02 6.44 4.02
C ARG A 209 1.54 6.51 4.31
N LEU A 210 0.97 5.40 4.80
CA LEU A 210 -0.42 5.37 5.24
C LEU A 210 -0.56 6.07 6.58
N GLU A 211 -1.46 7.06 6.66
CA GLU A 211 -1.68 7.85 7.88
C GLU A 211 -3.17 7.95 8.22
N ILE A 212 -4.05 8.00 7.22
CA ILE A 212 -5.48 8.26 7.40
C ILE A 212 -6.32 7.24 6.60
N PRO A 213 -6.33 5.95 7.00
CA PRO A 213 -7.06 4.90 6.27
C PRO A 213 -8.58 5.15 6.20
N ALA A 214 -9.15 5.94 7.11
CA ALA A 214 -10.57 6.32 7.07
C ALA A 214 -10.95 7.10 5.79
N ASN A 215 -9.99 7.78 5.17
CA ASN A 215 -10.20 8.52 3.92
C ASN A 215 -10.44 7.60 2.70
N LEU A 216 -10.41 6.27 2.85
CA LEU A 216 -10.88 5.35 1.82
C LEU A 216 -12.33 5.63 1.38
N THR A 217 -13.17 6.16 2.26
CA THR A 217 -14.55 6.58 1.93
C THR A 217 -14.59 7.63 0.83
N ARG A 218 -13.54 8.44 0.65
CA ARG A 218 -13.44 9.47 -0.39
C ARG A 218 -13.35 8.90 -1.81
N ILE A 219 -13.25 7.56 -1.96
CA ILE A 219 -13.31 6.93 -3.30
C ILE A 219 -14.61 7.26 -4.03
N HIS A 220 -15.68 7.57 -3.31
CA HIS A 220 -16.97 7.95 -3.88
C HIS A 220 -17.00 9.41 -4.34
N ASP A 221 -16.05 10.24 -3.92
CA ASP A 221 -15.95 11.67 -4.23
C ASP A 221 -15.03 11.95 -5.44
N VAL A 222 -14.28 10.95 -5.91
CA VAL A 222 -13.35 11.09 -7.02
C VAL A 222 -13.90 10.44 -8.29
N PRO A 223 -13.43 10.83 -9.49
CA PRO A 223 -13.85 10.18 -10.74
C PRO A 223 -13.63 8.66 -10.68
N VAL A 224 -14.54 7.89 -11.27
CA VAL A 224 -14.42 6.41 -11.34
C VAL A 224 -13.09 6.01 -11.94
N VAL A 225 -12.62 6.73 -12.95
CA VAL A 225 -11.34 6.49 -13.63
C VAL A 225 -10.44 7.73 -13.52
N ASP A 226 -9.23 7.57 -12.99
CA ASP A 226 -8.18 8.59 -13.10
C ASP A 226 -7.62 8.61 -14.51
N ALA A 227 -7.91 9.69 -15.25
CA ALA A 227 -7.55 9.82 -16.66
C ALA A 227 -6.02 9.86 -16.89
N TYR A 228 -5.24 10.37 -15.93
CA TYR A 228 -3.78 10.35 -16.01
C TYR A 228 -3.25 8.92 -15.96
N LEU A 229 -3.62 8.15 -14.94
CA LEU A 229 -3.20 6.77 -14.78
C LEU A 229 -3.66 5.89 -15.95
N ALA A 230 -4.91 6.02 -16.38
CA ALA A 230 -5.46 5.29 -17.52
C ALA A 230 -4.70 5.54 -18.82
N SER A 231 -4.06 6.71 -18.96
CA SER A 231 -3.28 7.06 -20.15
C SER A 231 -1.89 6.39 -20.20
N LEU A 232 -1.31 6.03 -19.02
CA LEU A 232 0.11 5.67 -18.88
C LEU A 232 0.50 4.33 -19.52
N LEU A 233 -0.45 3.43 -19.78
CA LEU A 233 -0.19 2.24 -20.59
C LEU A 233 0.25 2.57 -22.02
N ARG A 234 -0.22 3.69 -22.55
CA ARG A 234 0.01 4.11 -23.95
C ARG A 234 0.89 5.34 -24.09
N LYS A 235 0.90 6.22 -23.08
CA LYS A 235 1.65 7.48 -23.08
C LYS A 235 2.88 7.39 -22.18
N LYS A 236 3.93 8.13 -22.57
CA LYS A 236 5.05 8.42 -21.69
C LYS A 236 4.72 9.65 -20.86
N SER A 237 5.14 9.62 -19.62
CA SER A 237 5.22 10.76 -18.70
C SER A 237 6.67 10.91 -18.25
N ASN A 238 6.93 11.82 -17.33
CA ASN A 238 8.22 12.02 -16.69
C ASN A 238 8.07 12.05 -15.17
N PHE A 239 9.18 11.97 -14.46
CA PHE A 239 9.15 11.89 -13.00
C PHE A 239 8.62 13.18 -12.35
N THR A 240 8.90 14.35 -12.91
CA THR A 240 8.39 15.64 -12.43
C THR A 240 6.85 15.70 -12.53
N GLU A 241 6.28 15.25 -13.64
CA GLU A 241 4.83 15.16 -13.75
C GLU A 241 4.24 14.15 -12.77
N ALA A 242 4.89 12.98 -12.65
CA ALA A 242 4.46 11.93 -11.73
C ALA A 242 4.43 12.41 -10.26
N THR A 243 5.50 13.07 -9.79
CA THR A 243 5.57 13.61 -8.43
C THR A 243 4.52 14.70 -8.20
N LYS A 244 4.34 15.63 -9.15
CA LYS A 244 3.28 16.64 -9.09
C LYS A 244 1.89 15.99 -8.98
N LYS A 245 1.61 14.91 -9.72
CA LYS A 245 0.35 14.17 -9.65
C LYS A 245 0.16 13.44 -8.31
N CYS A 246 1.23 13.21 -7.58
CA CYS A 246 1.24 12.61 -6.24
C CYS A 246 1.27 13.65 -5.11
N GLY A 247 1.20 14.95 -5.42
CA GLY A 247 1.24 16.02 -4.41
C GLY A 247 2.64 16.27 -3.80
N ILE A 248 3.70 15.96 -4.56
CA ILE A 248 5.11 16.16 -4.19
C ILE A 248 5.67 17.33 -4.99
#